data_88f182fdf7cc53eaff78728de4bab462
#
_entry.id   88f182fdf7cc53eaff78728de4bab462
#
_cell.length_a   1.000
_cell.length_b   1.000
_cell.length_c   1.000
_cell.angle_alpha   90.00
_cell.angle_beta   90.00
_cell.angle_gamma   90.00
#
_symmetry.space_group_name_H-M   'P 1'
#
loop_
_entity.id
_entity.type
_entity.pdbx_description
1 polymer ?
#
loop_
_entity_poly.entity_id
_entity_poly.type
_entity_poly.pdbx_seq_one_letter_code
_entity_poly.pdbx_strand_id
1 'polypeptide(L)'
;MSRIQFPYRRESTRRQHSSPDNGDFVTGSSHNYSMESKQTAQDRPPAGSGAATGPALLEALAGRRPARTPVWFMRQAGRSLPEDRALRARAGVPMLEACLNPKLAAEVTLQPVRRHGVDAAVFFSDIMVPLRLAGVGVRIEEGVGPVLDTPVRSGREVSELVARRFGDGSGAEGVEAIGEAVRRVVIELGSPQAPGVREGLSERARAGLEHSAGAAGWTPVLAFGGAPFTLAAYLVEGRPSRDHLAARTLMRADPDSWDRLMTWCARLTGEFIATQVRAGAAAAQLFDSWAGSLSPRAYRERVAPYSALALDAARGALSPTTGRAAPLIHFGTGTARLLGLMRQAGADAVGVDERIELGEAIEALAQADPQAGACPVQGNLDPALLAAPWPILAEEVDAVLAAGRAAPGHVVNLGHGVPPATEA
;
A
#
# COMPACT_ATOMS: atom_id res chain seq x y z
N MET A 1 38.32 -22.47 -18.77
CA MET A 1 38.60 -22.42 -20.21
C MET A 1 37.71 -23.43 -20.90
N SER A 2 36.69 -23.00 -21.61
CA SER A 2 36.09 -23.61 -22.82
C SER A 2 34.91 -22.74 -23.22
N ARG A 3 35.07 -22.05 -24.31
CA ARG A 3 34.07 -21.22 -24.98
C ARG A 3 33.12 -22.15 -25.75
N ILE A 4 31.82 -21.92 -25.60
CA ILE A 4 30.80 -22.49 -26.48
C ILE A 4 30.29 -21.34 -27.36
N GLN A 5 30.61 -21.43 -28.70
CA GLN A 5 30.08 -20.59 -29.77
C GLN A 5 28.76 -21.18 -30.27
N PHE A 6 27.76 -20.33 -30.49
CA PHE A 6 26.56 -20.65 -31.28
C PHE A 6 26.63 -19.99 -32.66
N PRO A 7 26.31 -20.69 -33.74
CA PRO A 7 26.29 -20.12 -35.09
C PRO A 7 24.95 -19.49 -35.43
N TYR A 8 25.02 -18.29 -35.97
CA TYR A 8 23.93 -17.55 -36.61
C TYR A 8 23.72 -18.12 -38.04
N ARG A 9 22.50 -18.49 -38.41
CA ARG A 9 22.10 -18.69 -39.80
C ARG A 9 20.96 -17.74 -40.14
N ARG A 10 21.23 -16.83 -41.08
CA ARG A 10 20.22 -16.05 -41.85
C ARG A 10 19.77 -16.90 -43.03
N GLU A 11 18.45 -17.00 -43.25
CA GLU A 11 17.89 -17.20 -44.58
C GLU A 11 16.69 -16.30 -44.79
N SER A 12 16.80 -15.47 -45.83
CA SER A 12 15.77 -14.59 -46.37
C SER A 12 15.09 -15.32 -47.54
N THR A 13 13.77 -15.35 -47.57
CA THR A 13 13.03 -15.51 -48.84
C THR A 13 11.70 -14.74 -48.79
N ARG A 14 11.65 -13.73 -49.67
CA ARG A 14 10.42 -13.07 -50.13
C ARG A 14 9.61 -14.04 -50.99
N ARG A 15 8.28 -14.07 -50.82
CA ARG A 15 7.34 -14.22 -51.94
C ARG A 15 6.04 -13.46 -51.67
N GLN A 16 5.64 -12.75 -52.68
CA GLN A 16 4.39 -11.99 -52.84
C GLN A 16 3.26 -12.88 -53.40
N HIS A 17 2.04 -12.30 -53.34
CA HIS A 17 0.77 -12.59 -54.06
C HIS A 17 -0.23 -13.45 -53.29
N SER A 18 -1.41 -13.06 -53.13
CA SER A 18 -2.57 -12.48 -53.77
C SER A 18 -3.84 -12.92 -53.02
N SER A 19 -4.75 -12.02 -52.74
CA SER A 19 -6.13 -12.36 -52.39
C SER A 19 -6.85 -12.95 -53.61
N PRO A 20 -7.95 -13.69 -53.47
CA PRO A 20 -9.26 -13.08 -53.28
C PRO A 20 -10.32 -13.86 -52.42
N ASP A 21 -11.29 -13.11 -51.97
CA ASP A 21 -12.75 -13.34 -51.92
C ASP A 21 -13.45 -14.41 -51.08
N ASN A 22 -14.38 -13.87 -50.30
CA ASN A 22 -15.74 -14.34 -49.96
C ASN A 22 -16.01 -15.72 -49.37
N GLY A 23 -16.67 -15.70 -48.20
CA GLY A 23 -17.41 -16.82 -47.68
C GLY A 23 -17.98 -16.56 -46.29
N ASP A 24 -19.25 -16.13 -46.25
CA ASP A 24 -20.10 -16.11 -45.04
C ASP A 24 -20.04 -17.42 -44.26
N PHE A 25 -19.97 -17.36 -42.93
CA PHE A 25 -20.72 -18.29 -42.07
C PHE A 25 -20.80 -17.84 -40.59
N VAL A 26 -22.05 -17.46 -40.20
CA VAL A 26 -22.77 -17.86 -38.97
C VAL A 26 -22.18 -17.54 -37.59
N THR A 27 -22.79 -16.57 -36.98
CA THR A 27 -23.14 -16.29 -35.58
C THR A 27 -22.73 -17.33 -34.51
N GLY A 28 -21.85 -16.94 -33.64
CA GLY A 28 -21.59 -17.51 -32.31
C GLY A 28 -21.66 -16.40 -31.27
N SER A 29 -22.62 -16.52 -30.36
CA SER A 29 -23.03 -15.61 -29.31
C SER A 29 -21.85 -15.14 -28.44
N SER A 30 -21.42 -13.88 -28.62
CA SER A 30 -20.54 -13.18 -27.69
C SER A 30 -21.42 -12.53 -26.61
N HIS A 31 -21.29 -13.00 -25.37
CA HIS A 31 -21.84 -12.32 -24.22
C HIS A 31 -21.06 -11.02 -23.99
N ASN A 32 -21.61 -9.93 -24.49
CA ASN A 32 -21.22 -8.58 -24.11
C ASN A 32 -21.63 -8.34 -22.66
N TYR A 33 -20.65 -8.36 -21.75
CA TYR A 33 -20.79 -7.67 -20.47
C TYR A 33 -20.62 -6.17 -20.73
N SER A 34 -21.74 -5.49 -20.98
CA SER A 34 -21.81 -4.03 -20.87
C SER A 34 -21.63 -3.66 -19.41
N MET A 35 -20.44 -3.15 -19.04
CA MET A 35 -20.25 -2.39 -17.82
C MET A 35 -20.90 -1.01 -17.99
N GLU A 36 -22.17 -0.89 -17.63
CA GLU A 36 -22.73 0.39 -17.23
C GLU A 36 -22.36 0.67 -15.78
N SER A 37 -21.21 1.32 -15.58
CA SER A 37 -20.91 2.07 -14.36
C SER A 37 -20.67 3.53 -14.71
N LYS A 38 -21.75 4.22 -15.08
CA LYS A 38 -21.83 5.68 -15.04
C LYS A 38 -22.42 6.09 -13.69
N GLN A 39 -21.54 6.30 -12.72
CA GLN A 39 -21.75 7.05 -11.48
C GLN A 39 -20.36 7.14 -10.83
N THR A 40 -19.70 8.20 -10.63
CA THR A 40 -20.00 9.59 -10.32
C THR A 40 -18.68 10.37 -10.33
N ALA A 41 -18.36 11.06 -11.40
CA ALA A 41 -17.28 12.07 -11.42
C ALA A 41 -17.79 13.44 -10.91
N GLN A 42 -18.99 13.52 -10.32
CA GLN A 42 -19.66 14.78 -10.04
C GLN A 42 -19.63 15.29 -8.60
N ASP A 43 -19.03 14.56 -7.64
CA ASP A 43 -18.94 15.05 -6.25
C ASP A 43 -17.51 15.44 -5.82
N ARG A 44 -16.68 15.88 -6.75
CA ARG A 44 -15.39 16.47 -6.41
C ARG A 44 -15.61 18.00 -6.23
N PRO A 45 -15.51 18.55 -5.01
CA PRO A 45 -15.62 19.99 -4.83
C PRO A 45 -14.47 20.69 -5.57
N PRO A 46 -14.73 21.87 -6.17
CA PRO A 46 -13.71 22.63 -6.89
C PRO A 46 -12.56 23.01 -5.95
N ALA A 47 -11.34 23.03 -6.50
CA ALA A 47 -10.16 23.53 -5.80
C ALA A 47 -10.35 25.00 -5.44
N GLY A 48 -10.86 25.24 -4.24
CA GLY A 48 -11.06 26.57 -3.67
C GLY A 48 -10.02 26.84 -2.60
N SER A 49 -9.46 28.05 -2.61
CA SER A 49 -8.52 28.60 -1.63
C SER A 49 -9.20 28.89 -0.27
N GLY A 50 -9.78 27.87 0.34
CA GLY A 50 -10.21 27.91 1.74
C GLY A 50 -9.02 27.55 2.63
N ALA A 51 -8.85 28.25 3.76
CA ALA A 51 -7.85 27.90 4.76
C ALA A 51 -7.95 26.41 5.09
N ALA A 52 -6.82 25.68 5.02
CA ALA A 52 -6.75 24.27 5.31
C ALA A 52 -7.22 24.01 6.74
N THR A 53 -8.38 23.37 6.90
CA THR A 53 -9.02 23.14 8.21
C THR A 53 -8.82 21.72 8.72
N GLY A 54 -8.23 20.83 7.88
CA GLY A 54 -7.99 19.43 8.19
C GLY A 54 -6.52 19.10 8.46
N PRO A 55 -6.22 17.87 8.90
CA PRO A 55 -4.85 17.39 9.03
C PRO A 55 -4.08 17.51 7.72
N ALA A 56 -2.81 17.91 7.79
CA ALA A 56 -1.97 18.17 6.63
C ALA A 56 -1.89 16.97 5.67
N LEU A 57 -1.85 15.74 6.20
CA LEU A 57 -1.89 14.53 5.40
C LEU A 57 -3.14 14.46 4.52
N LEU A 58 -4.32 14.64 5.09
CA LEU A 58 -5.59 14.51 4.36
C LEU A 58 -5.75 15.62 3.32
N GLU A 59 -5.28 16.82 3.63
CA GLU A 59 -5.25 17.92 2.66
C GLU A 59 -4.36 17.59 1.46
N ALA A 60 -3.14 17.11 1.71
CA ALA A 60 -2.21 16.72 0.65
C ALA A 60 -2.76 15.57 -0.22
N LEU A 61 -3.34 14.53 0.40
CA LEU A 61 -3.95 13.40 -0.33
C LEU A 61 -5.19 13.81 -1.14
N ALA A 62 -5.86 14.88 -0.74
CA ALA A 62 -6.98 15.48 -1.50
C ALA A 62 -6.52 16.43 -2.63
N GLY A 63 -5.22 16.54 -2.91
CA GLY A 63 -4.66 17.42 -3.91
C GLY A 63 -4.74 18.91 -3.53
N ARG A 64 -4.72 19.22 -2.24
CA ARG A 64 -4.63 20.56 -1.70
C ARG A 64 -3.28 20.79 -1.04
N ARG A 65 -2.82 22.02 -0.98
CA ARG A 65 -1.56 22.38 -0.32
C ARG A 65 -1.83 22.79 1.12
N PRO A 66 -1.46 21.95 2.10
CA PRO A 66 -1.54 22.35 3.50
C PRO A 66 -0.50 23.43 3.85
N ALA A 67 -0.63 24.05 5.02
CA ALA A 67 0.31 25.08 5.50
C ALA A 67 1.75 24.57 5.64
N ARG A 68 1.92 23.27 5.90
CA ARG A 68 3.21 22.57 5.89
C ARG A 68 3.08 21.24 5.16
N THR A 69 4.14 20.80 4.47
CA THR A 69 4.17 19.50 3.83
C THR A 69 4.13 18.42 4.91
N PRO A 70 3.16 17.50 4.88
CA PRO A 70 3.06 16.44 5.88
C PRO A 70 4.15 15.40 5.69
N VAL A 71 4.59 14.82 6.82
CA VAL A 71 5.61 13.78 6.88
C VAL A 71 5.15 12.61 7.73
N TRP A 72 5.39 11.41 7.25
CA TRP A 72 5.36 10.17 8.03
C TRP A 72 6.31 9.16 7.37
N PHE A 73 6.67 8.07 8.05
CA PHE A 73 7.63 7.13 7.52
C PHE A 73 7.09 5.71 7.52
N MET A 74 7.25 5.01 6.39
CA MET A 74 6.98 3.58 6.31
C MET A 74 7.84 2.83 7.33
N ARG A 75 7.20 1.93 8.09
CA ARG A 75 7.83 1.19 9.20
C ARG A 75 8.33 2.08 10.35
N GLN A 76 7.79 3.31 10.50
CA GLN A 76 8.09 4.17 11.64
C GLN A 76 7.72 3.51 12.98
N ALA A 77 6.62 2.74 13.01
CA ALA A 77 6.25 1.90 14.14
C ALA A 77 7.10 0.63 14.12
N GLY A 78 8.01 0.47 15.06
CA GLY A 78 8.78 -0.76 15.17
C GLY A 78 10.25 -0.59 15.53
N ARG A 79 11.07 -1.48 15.01
CA ARG A 79 12.42 -1.88 15.46
C ARG A 79 13.44 -0.77 15.65
N SER A 80 13.34 0.37 15.00
CA SER A 80 14.26 1.51 15.19
C SER A 80 14.04 2.21 16.53
N LEU A 81 12.82 2.12 17.11
CA LEU A 81 12.50 2.79 18.37
C LEU A 81 12.94 1.96 19.59
N PRO A 82 13.71 2.53 20.54
CA PRO A 82 14.10 1.83 21.75
C PRO A 82 12.90 1.43 22.61
N GLU A 83 11.83 2.24 22.67
CA GLU A 83 10.59 1.93 23.37
C GLU A 83 9.85 0.74 22.75
N ASP A 84 9.84 0.57 21.43
CA ASP A 84 9.28 -0.62 20.77
C ASP A 84 10.07 -1.87 21.14
N ARG A 85 11.41 -1.81 21.05
CA ARG A 85 12.27 -2.94 21.43
C ARG A 85 12.04 -3.37 22.89
N ALA A 86 11.96 -2.40 23.81
CA ALA A 86 11.68 -2.67 25.23
C ALA A 86 10.28 -3.26 25.45
N LEU A 87 9.29 -2.75 24.75
CA LEU A 87 7.90 -3.24 24.84
C LEU A 87 7.79 -4.67 24.32
N ARG A 88 8.37 -4.95 23.16
CA ARG A 88 8.36 -6.28 22.54
C ARG A 88 9.14 -7.33 23.35
N ALA A 89 10.29 -6.94 23.90
CA ALA A 89 11.05 -7.81 24.80
C ALA A 89 10.26 -8.20 26.04
N ARG A 90 9.48 -7.26 26.60
CA ARG A 90 8.60 -7.55 27.76
C ARG A 90 7.38 -8.38 27.37
N ALA A 91 6.82 -8.15 26.19
CA ALA A 91 5.64 -8.88 25.71
C ALA A 91 5.97 -10.35 25.37
N GLY A 92 7.15 -10.64 24.84
CA GLY A 92 7.62 -12.00 24.54
C GLY A 92 6.76 -12.78 23.55
N VAL A 93 5.94 -12.08 22.74
CA VAL A 93 5.01 -12.73 21.79
C VAL A 93 5.51 -12.61 20.34
N PRO A 94 5.19 -13.58 19.46
CA PRO A 94 5.49 -13.51 18.05
C PRO A 94 4.89 -12.26 17.38
N MET A 95 5.49 -11.82 16.26
CA MET A 95 5.11 -10.60 15.55
C MET A 95 3.62 -10.55 15.18
N LEU A 96 3.09 -11.62 14.60
CA LEU A 96 1.68 -11.65 14.18
C LEU A 96 0.72 -11.64 15.39
N GLU A 97 1.10 -12.27 16.50
CA GLU A 97 0.32 -12.22 17.75
C GLU A 97 0.36 -10.81 18.35
N ALA A 98 1.50 -10.12 18.26
CA ALA A 98 1.60 -8.72 18.68
C ALA A 98 0.64 -7.80 17.88
N CYS A 99 0.50 -8.04 16.57
CA CYS A 99 -0.43 -7.31 15.70
C CYS A 99 -1.91 -7.57 16.09
N LEU A 100 -2.21 -8.73 16.66
CA LEU A 100 -3.56 -9.14 17.10
C LEU A 100 -3.83 -8.84 18.57
N ASN A 101 -2.90 -8.21 19.28
CA ASN A 101 -3.12 -7.73 20.64
C ASN A 101 -3.49 -6.24 20.60
N PRO A 102 -4.75 -5.86 20.94
CA PRO A 102 -5.22 -4.49 20.75
C PRO A 102 -4.42 -3.44 21.53
N LYS A 103 -4.00 -3.75 22.75
CA LYS A 103 -3.23 -2.84 23.60
C LYS A 103 -1.82 -2.65 23.06
N LEU A 104 -1.19 -3.75 22.67
CA LEU A 104 0.18 -3.75 22.17
C LEU A 104 0.26 -3.06 20.79
N ALA A 105 -0.65 -3.39 19.87
CA ALA A 105 -0.71 -2.78 18.54
C ALA A 105 -1.00 -1.27 18.62
N ALA A 106 -1.89 -0.84 19.50
CA ALA A 106 -2.16 0.57 19.71
C ALA A 106 -0.93 1.31 20.25
N GLU A 107 -0.28 0.76 21.28
CA GLU A 107 0.90 1.38 21.88
C GLU A 107 2.04 1.54 20.85
N VAL A 108 2.37 0.48 20.08
CA VAL A 108 3.41 0.54 19.05
C VAL A 108 3.06 1.55 17.97
N THR A 109 1.79 1.67 17.59
CA THR A 109 1.30 2.66 16.62
C THR A 109 1.53 4.10 17.08
N LEU A 110 1.34 4.37 18.39
CA LEU A 110 1.42 5.71 18.98
C LEU A 110 2.85 6.19 19.21
N GLN A 111 3.79 5.29 19.45
CA GLN A 111 5.17 5.64 19.79
C GLN A 111 5.84 6.62 18.81
N PRO A 112 5.79 6.42 17.47
CA PRO A 112 6.39 7.36 16.53
C PRO A 112 5.76 8.75 16.55
N VAL A 113 4.45 8.82 16.73
CA VAL A 113 3.74 10.10 16.78
C VAL A 113 4.14 10.88 18.04
N ARG A 114 4.17 10.21 19.19
CA ARG A 114 4.59 10.81 20.46
C ARG A 114 6.07 11.24 20.44
N ARG A 115 6.92 10.49 19.72
CA ARG A 115 8.37 10.75 19.68
C ARG A 115 8.78 11.79 18.65
N HIS A 116 8.25 11.68 17.44
CA HIS A 116 8.71 12.45 16.28
C HIS A 116 7.70 13.50 15.82
N GLY A 117 6.46 13.47 16.29
CA GLY A 117 5.44 14.41 15.87
C GLY A 117 5.04 14.26 14.40
N VAL A 118 5.16 13.06 13.82
CA VAL A 118 4.81 12.77 12.43
C VAL A 118 3.31 12.99 12.15
N ASP A 119 2.95 13.32 10.91
CA ASP A 119 1.60 13.73 10.51
C ASP A 119 0.59 12.60 10.30
N ALA A 120 1.01 11.35 10.52
CA ALA A 120 0.14 10.19 10.49
C ALA A 120 0.62 9.11 11.46
N ALA A 121 -0.34 8.43 12.08
CA ALA A 121 -0.09 7.19 12.80
C ALA A 121 -0.33 6.00 11.86
N VAL A 122 0.72 5.45 11.24
CA VAL A 122 0.56 4.21 10.48
C VAL A 122 0.28 3.07 11.45
N PHE A 123 -0.86 2.40 11.25
CA PHE A 123 -1.30 1.33 12.13
C PHE A 123 -0.27 0.20 12.19
N PHE A 124 0.12 -0.23 13.39
CA PHE A 124 1.05 -1.34 13.55
C PHE A 124 0.37 -2.67 13.25
N SER A 125 0.71 -3.24 12.11
CA SER A 125 0.24 -4.53 11.64
C SER A 125 1.27 -5.14 10.68
N ASP A 126 0.93 -6.25 10.04
CA ASP A 126 1.72 -6.89 8.99
C ASP A 126 0.82 -7.23 7.80
N ILE A 127 1.36 -7.18 6.57
CA ILE A 127 0.62 -7.54 5.35
C ILE A 127 0.19 -9.02 5.35
N MET A 128 0.77 -9.86 6.21
CA MET A 128 0.39 -11.26 6.39
C MET A 128 -0.79 -11.46 7.34
N VAL A 129 -1.15 -10.46 8.14
CA VAL A 129 -2.27 -10.56 9.10
C VAL A 129 -3.57 -11.01 8.42
N PRO A 130 -4.01 -10.44 7.27
CA PRO A 130 -5.23 -10.91 6.61
C PRO A 130 -5.17 -12.38 6.19
N LEU A 131 -4.00 -12.91 5.80
CA LEU A 131 -3.82 -14.33 5.51
C LEU A 131 -4.02 -15.17 6.79
N ARG A 132 -3.44 -14.74 7.90
CA ARG A 132 -3.61 -15.38 9.21
C ARG A 132 -5.09 -15.41 9.62
N LEU A 133 -5.81 -14.30 9.43
CA LEU A 133 -7.24 -14.18 9.74
C LEU A 133 -8.14 -15.00 8.82
N ALA A 134 -7.65 -15.40 7.64
CA ALA A 134 -8.30 -16.36 6.75
C ALA A 134 -7.86 -17.81 7.02
N GLY A 135 -7.19 -18.08 8.14
CA GLY A 135 -6.75 -19.44 8.53
C GLY A 135 -5.58 -19.99 7.71
N VAL A 136 -4.80 -19.11 7.05
CA VAL A 136 -3.56 -19.52 6.37
C VAL A 136 -2.45 -19.63 7.40
N GLY A 137 -1.75 -20.76 7.41
CA GLY A 137 -0.57 -20.98 8.24
C GLY A 137 0.60 -20.11 7.76
N VAL A 138 0.93 -19.09 8.53
CA VAL A 138 2.02 -18.14 8.25
C VAL A 138 2.72 -17.74 9.53
N ARG A 139 4.03 -17.64 9.49
CA ARG A 139 4.87 -17.16 10.58
C ARG A 139 5.93 -16.19 10.07
N ILE A 140 6.44 -15.36 10.95
CA ILE A 140 7.55 -14.46 10.66
C ILE A 140 8.82 -15.09 11.25
N GLU A 141 9.76 -15.48 10.38
CA GLU A 141 11.07 -16.00 10.78
C GLU A 141 12.08 -14.86 10.84
N GLU A 142 12.86 -14.80 11.92
CA GLU A 142 13.91 -13.79 12.09
C GLU A 142 14.98 -13.93 11.00
N GLY A 143 15.38 -12.81 10.41
CA GLY A 143 16.35 -12.77 9.30
C GLY A 143 15.83 -13.23 7.95
N VAL A 144 14.65 -13.88 7.90
CA VAL A 144 14.03 -14.37 6.66
C VAL A 144 12.82 -13.54 6.28
N GLY A 145 11.90 -13.32 7.21
CA GLY A 145 10.60 -12.66 6.98
C GLY A 145 9.43 -13.65 6.97
N PRO A 146 8.32 -13.33 6.29
CA PRO A 146 7.14 -14.21 6.23
C PRO A 146 7.44 -15.56 5.57
N VAL A 147 7.01 -16.64 6.22
CA VAL A 147 7.10 -18.01 5.70
C VAL A 147 5.73 -18.68 5.83
N LEU A 148 5.24 -19.23 4.73
CA LEU A 148 3.98 -19.97 4.66
C LEU A 148 4.22 -21.45 4.96
N ASP A 149 3.33 -22.06 5.72
CA ASP A 149 3.45 -23.49 6.04
C ASP A 149 3.27 -24.37 4.80
N THR A 150 2.39 -23.94 3.89
CA THR A 150 2.11 -24.68 2.64
C THR A 150 2.02 -23.67 1.48
N PRO A 151 3.00 -23.67 0.56
CA PRO A 151 2.91 -22.91 -0.68
C PRO A 151 1.79 -23.41 -1.59
N VAL A 152 1.16 -22.52 -2.36
CA VAL A 152 0.04 -22.81 -3.26
C VAL A 152 0.52 -22.74 -4.71
N ARG A 153 0.65 -23.88 -5.40
CA ARG A 153 1.29 -23.96 -6.72
C ARG A 153 0.46 -24.69 -7.79
N SER A 154 -0.70 -25.22 -7.42
CA SER A 154 -1.58 -25.95 -8.33
C SER A 154 -3.02 -25.42 -8.27
N GLY A 155 -3.80 -25.64 -9.33
CA GLY A 155 -5.20 -25.26 -9.39
C GLY A 155 -6.06 -25.89 -8.28
N ARG A 156 -5.70 -27.11 -7.80
CA ARG A 156 -6.36 -27.74 -6.66
C ARG A 156 -6.08 -26.99 -5.36
N GLU A 157 -4.82 -26.69 -5.08
CA GLU A 157 -4.41 -25.94 -3.88
C GLU A 157 -4.99 -24.54 -3.86
N VAL A 158 -5.06 -23.87 -5.04
CA VAL A 158 -5.77 -22.59 -5.20
C VAL A 158 -7.24 -22.74 -4.83
N SER A 159 -7.93 -23.79 -5.32
CA SER A 159 -9.35 -24.03 -5.03
C SER A 159 -9.61 -24.24 -3.53
N GLU A 160 -8.74 -24.98 -2.86
CA GLU A 160 -8.80 -25.21 -1.41
C GLU A 160 -8.55 -23.92 -0.61
N LEU A 161 -7.61 -23.09 -1.07
CA LEU A 161 -7.30 -21.81 -0.43
C LEU A 161 -8.44 -20.81 -0.55
N VAL A 162 -8.97 -20.58 -1.76
CA VAL A 162 -9.97 -19.55 -2.03
C VAL A 162 -11.35 -19.86 -1.45
N ALA A 163 -11.57 -21.07 -0.93
CA ALA A 163 -12.75 -21.42 -0.15
C ALA A 163 -12.73 -20.79 1.25
N ARG A 164 -11.57 -20.36 1.75
CA ARG A 164 -11.41 -19.70 3.06
C ARG A 164 -11.85 -18.25 2.96
N ARG A 165 -12.40 -17.72 4.05
CA ARG A 165 -12.89 -16.34 4.12
C ARG A 165 -12.17 -15.55 5.20
N PHE A 166 -12.09 -14.26 5.01
CA PHE A 166 -11.57 -13.32 6.00
C PHE A 166 -12.47 -13.32 7.25
N GLY A 167 -11.87 -13.56 8.41
CA GLY A 167 -12.57 -13.54 9.69
C GLY A 167 -13.46 -14.77 9.97
N ASP A 168 -13.33 -15.86 9.21
CA ASP A 168 -14.05 -17.10 9.53
C ASP A 168 -13.43 -17.79 10.76
N GLY A 169 -14.29 -18.43 11.56
CA GLY A 169 -13.86 -19.19 12.73
C GLY A 169 -13.05 -18.36 13.72
N SER A 170 -11.85 -18.82 14.06
CA SER A 170 -10.93 -18.10 14.98
C SER A 170 -10.42 -16.76 14.44
N GLY A 171 -10.62 -16.47 13.15
CA GLY A 171 -10.27 -15.19 12.54
C GLY A 171 -11.17 -14.04 13.01
N ALA A 172 -12.41 -14.32 13.44
CA ALA A 172 -13.37 -13.29 13.86
C ALA A 172 -12.87 -12.47 15.05
N GLU A 173 -12.29 -13.13 16.05
CA GLU A 173 -11.71 -12.46 17.22
C GLU A 173 -10.53 -11.56 16.82
N GLY A 174 -9.72 -12.01 15.85
CA GLY A 174 -8.61 -11.21 15.33
C GLY A 174 -9.09 -9.98 14.55
N VAL A 175 -10.17 -10.08 13.79
CA VAL A 175 -10.81 -8.94 13.10
C VAL A 175 -11.28 -7.89 14.13
N GLU A 176 -11.94 -8.33 15.20
CA GLU A 176 -12.36 -7.43 16.28
C GLU A 176 -11.16 -6.80 17.01
N ALA A 177 -10.09 -7.58 17.25
CA ALA A 177 -8.86 -7.08 17.86
C ALA A 177 -8.20 -5.96 17.03
N ILE A 178 -8.19 -6.09 15.69
CA ILE A 178 -7.73 -5.02 14.79
C ILE A 178 -8.58 -3.76 14.95
N GLY A 179 -9.90 -3.91 14.93
CA GLY A 179 -10.82 -2.79 15.11
C GLY A 179 -10.63 -2.10 16.45
N GLU A 180 -10.50 -2.86 17.53
CA GLU A 180 -10.27 -2.34 18.87
C GLU A 180 -8.93 -1.57 18.97
N ALA A 181 -7.86 -2.11 18.37
CA ALA A 181 -6.56 -1.44 18.35
C ALA A 181 -6.63 -0.07 17.67
N VAL A 182 -7.28 0.00 16.49
CA VAL A 182 -7.44 1.27 15.75
C VAL A 182 -8.29 2.26 16.59
N ARG A 183 -9.40 1.83 17.17
CA ARG A 183 -10.24 2.70 18.04
C ARG A 183 -9.44 3.28 19.21
N ARG A 184 -8.57 2.48 19.85
CA ARG A 184 -7.68 2.96 20.93
C ARG A 184 -6.73 4.05 20.45
N VAL A 185 -6.15 3.89 19.28
CA VAL A 185 -5.25 4.89 18.67
C VAL A 185 -6.02 6.18 18.38
N VAL A 186 -7.21 6.09 17.77
CA VAL A 186 -8.06 7.25 17.47
C VAL A 186 -8.47 8.02 18.75
N ILE A 187 -8.77 7.32 19.86
CA ILE A 187 -9.11 7.95 21.15
C ILE A 187 -7.95 8.87 21.63
N GLU A 188 -6.71 8.40 21.52
CA GLU A 188 -5.56 9.20 21.97
C GLU A 188 -5.22 10.34 20.99
N LEU A 189 -5.29 10.07 19.69
CA LEU A 189 -4.93 11.05 18.67
C LEU A 189 -6.01 12.11 18.43
N GLY A 190 -7.24 11.83 18.85
CA GLY A 190 -8.39 12.69 18.63
C GLY A 190 -9.06 12.51 17.27
N SER A 191 -10.12 13.29 17.06
CA SER A 191 -10.90 13.34 15.82
C SER A 191 -11.52 14.73 15.69
N PRO A 192 -12.17 15.06 14.56
CA PRO A 192 -12.91 16.33 14.44
C PRO A 192 -14.00 16.53 15.47
N GLN A 193 -14.51 15.44 16.09
CA GLN A 193 -15.60 15.43 17.06
C GLN A 193 -15.11 15.42 18.51
N ALA A 194 -13.88 15.00 18.77
CA ALA A 194 -13.34 14.85 20.11
C ALA A 194 -11.83 15.08 20.16
N PRO A 195 -11.34 15.91 21.10
CA PRO A 195 -9.90 16.08 21.30
C PRO A 195 -9.27 14.76 21.74
N GLY A 196 -7.97 14.58 21.45
CA GLY A 196 -7.21 13.42 21.89
C GLY A 196 -6.99 13.42 23.40
N VAL A 197 -6.93 12.21 23.98
CA VAL A 197 -6.66 12.01 25.41
C VAL A 197 -5.16 12.11 25.66
N ARG A 198 -4.74 13.04 26.54
CA ARG A 198 -3.34 13.34 26.81
C ARG A 198 -2.95 13.18 28.29
N GLU A 199 -3.83 12.59 29.06
CA GLU A 199 -3.58 12.32 30.49
C GLU A 199 -2.50 11.25 30.68
N GLY A 200 -1.64 11.45 31.66
CA GLY A 200 -0.57 10.50 31.99
C GLY A 200 0.61 10.46 31.04
N LEU A 201 0.62 11.29 29.98
CA LEU A 201 1.72 11.36 29.02
C LEU A 201 2.86 12.25 29.54
N SER A 202 4.11 11.87 29.18
CA SER A 202 5.27 12.72 29.39
C SER A 202 5.18 14.03 28.57
N GLU A 203 5.90 15.07 29.00
CA GLU A 203 5.95 16.35 28.28
C GLU A 203 6.38 16.17 26.81
N ARG A 204 7.42 15.37 26.57
CA ARG A 204 7.88 15.04 25.20
C ARG A 204 6.79 14.40 24.36
N ALA A 205 6.05 13.40 24.90
CA ALA A 205 5.00 12.72 24.19
C ALA A 205 3.83 13.67 23.87
N ARG A 206 3.48 14.56 24.81
CA ARG A 206 2.47 15.60 24.61
C ARG A 206 2.87 16.58 23.51
N ALA A 207 4.10 17.09 23.55
CA ALA A 207 4.63 17.99 22.51
C ALA A 207 4.63 17.34 21.13
N GLY A 208 5.00 16.05 21.00
CA GLY A 208 4.93 15.30 19.77
C GLY A 208 3.51 15.21 19.21
N LEU A 209 2.52 14.89 20.07
CA LEU A 209 1.11 14.83 19.66
C LEU A 209 0.54 16.19 19.28
N GLU A 210 0.95 17.27 19.95
CA GLU A 210 0.54 18.64 19.62
C GLU A 210 1.10 19.06 18.27
N HIS A 211 2.38 18.77 18.00
CA HIS A 211 3.01 19.04 16.72
C HIS A 211 2.32 18.27 15.58
N SER A 212 2.10 16.98 15.76
CA SER A 212 1.41 16.10 14.80
C SER A 212 0.00 16.59 14.49
N ALA A 213 -0.79 16.91 15.50
CA ALA A 213 -2.15 17.37 15.34
C ALA A 213 -2.25 18.74 14.64
N GLY A 214 -1.27 19.62 14.85
CA GLY A 214 -1.20 20.95 14.26
C GLY A 214 -2.50 21.73 14.47
N ALA A 215 -2.83 22.58 13.50
CA ALA A 215 -4.05 23.38 13.54
C ALA A 215 -5.36 22.57 13.46
N ALA A 216 -5.31 21.34 12.97
CA ALA A 216 -6.47 20.45 12.90
C ALA A 216 -6.92 19.91 14.28
N GLY A 217 -6.02 19.93 15.27
CA GLY A 217 -6.28 19.45 16.62
C GLY A 217 -6.29 17.92 16.78
N TRP A 218 -6.05 17.17 15.70
CA TRP A 218 -6.02 15.69 15.71
C TRP A 218 -5.10 15.13 14.61
N THR A 219 -4.66 13.87 14.80
CA THR A 219 -3.75 13.19 13.89
C THR A 219 -4.44 11.99 13.22
N PRO A 220 -4.41 11.86 11.89
CA PRO A 220 -5.04 10.75 11.20
C PRO A 220 -4.32 9.42 11.43
N VAL A 221 -5.09 8.34 11.60
CA VAL A 221 -4.60 6.98 11.53
C VAL A 221 -4.58 6.56 10.06
N LEU A 222 -3.45 5.99 9.62
CA LEU A 222 -3.26 5.43 8.30
C LEU A 222 -3.38 3.91 8.37
N ALA A 223 -4.44 3.37 7.76
CA ALA A 223 -4.62 1.94 7.52
C ALA A 223 -3.68 1.43 6.42
N PHE A 224 -3.46 0.13 6.35
CA PHE A 224 -2.79 -0.46 5.19
C PHE A 224 -3.12 -1.93 4.98
N GLY A 225 -2.76 -2.44 3.79
CA GLY A 225 -2.78 -3.85 3.45
C GLY A 225 -1.76 -4.18 2.36
N GLY A 226 -1.40 -5.46 2.24
CA GLY A 226 -0.56 -5.94 1.15
C GLY A 226 -1.35 -6.02 -0.15
N ALA A 227 -0.81 -5.54 -1.26
CA ALA A 227 -1.46 -5.62 -2.57
C ALA A 227 -1.65 -7.08 -3.02
N PRO A 228 -2.65 -7.33 -3.86
CA PRO A 228 -3.00 -8.70 -4.29
C PRO A 228 -1.83 -9.47 -4.88
N PHE A 229 -1.00 -8.83 -5.73
CA PHE A 229 0.18 -9.49 -6.29
C PHE A 229 1.21 -9.85 -5.23
N THR A 230 1.48 -8.94 -4.31
CA THR A 230 2.43 -9.19 -3.22
C THR A 230 1.97 -10.37 -2.36
N LEU A 231 0.69 -10.45 -1.99
CA LEU A 231 0.14 -11.58 -1.22
C LEU A 231 0.15 -12.88 -2.03
N ALA A 232 -0.30 -12.85 -3.29
CA ALA A 232 -0.30 -14.03 -4.16
C ALA A 232 1.12 -14.56 -4.37
N ALA A 233 2.10 -13.69 -4.54
CA ALA A 233 3.48 -14.08 -4.69
C ALA A 233 4.03 -14.76 -3.41
N TYR A 234 3.71 -14.23 -2.21
CA TYR A 234 4.05 -14.93 -0.95
C TYR A 234 3.39 -16.32 -0.88
N LEU A 235 2.10 -16.42 -1.21
CA LEU A 235 1.36 -17.69 -1.18
C LEU A 235 1.97 -18.74 -2.11
N VAL A 236 2.40 -18.32 -3.31
CA VAL A 236 2.95 -19.24 -4.31
C VAL A 236 4.43 -19.56 -4.04
N GLU A 237 5.24 -18.58 -3.68
CA GLU A 237 6.66 -18.80 -3.36
C GLU A 237 6.85 -19.50 -2.01
N GLY A 238 5.96 -19.28 -1.06
CA GLY A 238 6.02 -19.80 0.30
C GLY A 238 6.93 -19.01 1.25
N ARG A 239 7.75 -18.11 0.73
CA ARG A 239 8.72 -17.29 1.45
C ARG A 239 9.14 -16.09 0.60
N PRO A 240 9.92 -15.11 1.16
CA PRO A 240 10.52 -14.06 0.36
C PRO A 240 11.30 -14.62 -0.82
N SER A 241 11.07 -14.06 -1.99
CA SER A 241 11.71 -14.43 -3.25
C SER A 241 12.20 -13.18 -3.97
N ARG A 242 13.35 -13.26 -4.63
CA ARG A 242 13.91 -12.13 -5.39
C ARG A 242 13.19 -11.92 -6.71
N ASP A 243 12.92 -13.02 -7.42
CA ASP A 243 12.49 -12.98 -8.81
C ASP A 243 11.02 -13.42 -9.00
N HIS A 244 10.36 -13.91 -7.95
CA HIS A 244 8.96 -14.36 -7.94
C HIS A 244 8.64 -15.33 -9.09
N LEU A 245 9.56 -16.28 -9.36
CA LEU A 245 9.48 -17.13 -10.55
C LEU A 245 8.27 -18.05 -10.51
N ALA A 246 7.96 -18.69 -9.36
CA ALA A 246 6.82 -19.58 -9.24
C ALA A 246 5.49 -18.83 -9.45
N ALA A 247 5.32 -17.64 -8.84
CA ALA A 247 4.15 -16.81 -9.02
C ALA A 247 3.99 -16.35 -10.47
N ARG A 248 5.08 -15.90 -11.10
CA ARG A 248 5.09 -15.48 -12.52
C ARG A 248 4.89 -16.65 -13.48
N THR A 249 5.24 -17.86 -13.09
CA THR A 249 4.95 -19.07 -13.86
C THR A 249 3.47 -19.41 -13.76
N LEU A 250 2.89 -19.47 -12.55
CA LEU A 250 1.46 -19.73 -12.36
C LEU A 250 0.60 -18.71 -13.13
N MET A 251 0.93 -17.44 -13.06
CA MET A 251 0.26 -16.35 -13.78
C MET A 251 0.12 -16.61 -15.29
N ARG A 252 1.07 -17.34 -15.90
CA ARG A 252 1.12 -17.62 -17.35
C ARG A 252 0.65 -19.02 -17.70
N ALA A 253 0.98 -20.00 -16.87
CA ALA A 253 0.70 -21.40 -17.15
C ALA A 253 -0.73 -21.82 -16.80
N ASP A 254 -1.32 -21.19 -15.78
CA ASP A 254 -2.70 -21.45 -15.34
C ASP A 254 -3.41 -20.11 -15.02
N PRO A 255 -3.87 -19.40 -16.07
CA PRO A 255 -4.52 -18.09 -15.90
C PRO A 255 -5.79 -18.15 -15.05
N ASP A 256 -6.54 -19.25 -15.12
CA ASP A 256 -7.81 -19.40 -14.38
C ASP A 256 -7.56 -19.53 -12.87
N SER A 257 -6.55 -20.30 -12.49
CA SER A 257 -6.13 -20.40 -11.09
C SER A 257 -5.54 -19.09 -10.59
N TRP A 258 -4.78 -18.40 -11.44
CA TRP A 258 -4.25 -17.06 -11.13
C TRP A 258 -5.35 -16.06 -10.87
N ASP A 259 -6.37 -16.01 -11.73
CA ASP A 259 -7.53 -15.11 -11.59
C ASP A 259 -8.26 -15.33 -10.25
N ARG A 260 -8.53 -16.60 -9.92
CA ARG A 260 -9.18 -16.98 -8.64
C ARG A 260 -8.32 -16.57 -7.43
N LEU A 261 -7.01 -16.83 -7.48
CA LEU A 261 -6.08 -16.48 -6.41
C LEU A 261 -6.00 -14.96 -6.22
N MET A 262 -5.83 -14.22 -7.31
CA MET A 262 -5.72 -12.76 -7.28
C MET A 262 -7.02 -12.10 -6.82
N THR A 263 -8.18 -12.61 -7.28
CA THR A 263 -9.50 -12.14 -6.82
C THR A 263 -9.67 -12.37 -5.32
N TRP A 264 -9.27 -13.53 -4.82
CA TRP A 264 -9.31 -13.84 -3.40
C TRP A 264 -8.39 -12.90 -2.59
N CYS A 265 -7.15 -12.72 -3.01
CA CYS A 265 -6.21 -11.79 -2.36
C CYS A 265 -6.74 -10.35 -2.36
N ALA A 266 -7.36 -9.90 -3.45
CA ALA A 266 -7.92 -8.57 -3.57
C ALA A 266 -9.06 -8.33 -2.56
N ARG A 267 -10.00 -9.27 -2.47
CA ARG A 267 -11.10 -9.20 -1.50
C ARG A 267 -10.60 -9.23 -0.07
N LEU A 268 -9.64 -10.12 0.22
CA LEU A 268 -9.03 -10.26 1.54
C LEU A 268 -8.37 -8.95 2.01
N THR A 269 -7.53 -8.36 1.15
CA THR A 269 -6.87 -7.08 1.44
C THR A 269 -7.86 -5.94 1.55
N GLY A 270 -8.82 -5.86 0.63
CA GLY A 270 -9.84 -4.82 0.66
C GLY A 270 -10.64 -4.84 1.95
N GLU A 271 -11.07 -6.01 2.41
CA GLU A 271 -11.81 -6.16 3.67
C GLU A 271 -10.93 -5.87 4.91
N PHE A 272 -9.66 -6.24 4.85
CA PHE A 272 -8.71 -5.92 5.93
C PHE A 272 -8.50 -4.41 6.08
N ILE A 273 -8.34 -3.68 4.96
CA ILE A 273 -8.26 -2.22 4.97
C ILE A 273 -9.60 -1.62 5.43
N ALA A 274 -10.73 -2.10 4.89
CA ALA A 274 -12.06 -1.64 5.26
C ALA A 274 -12.35 -1.81 6.76
N THR A 275 -11.87 -2.88 7.39
CA THR A 275 -11.97 -3.10 8.84
C THR A 275 -11.27 -1.99 9.63
N GLN A 276 -10.06 -1.61 9.23
CA GLN A 276 -9.31 -0.53 9.85
C GLN A 276 -10.00 0.84 9.64
N VAL A 277 -10.54 1.07 8.42
CA VAL A 277 -11.28 2.31 8.10
C VAL A 277 -12.56 2.40 8.93
N ARG A 278 -13.38 1.34 9.00
CA ARG A 278 -14.59 1.29 9.85
C ARG A 278 -14.29 1.50 11.34
N ALA A 279 -13.08 1.19 11.78
CA ALA A 279 -12.63 1.42 13.15
C ALA A 279 -12.10 2.84 13.40
N GLY A 280 -11.94 3.68 12.34
CA GLY A 280 -11.59 5.08 12.47
C GLY A 280 -10.33 5.54 11.73
N ALA A 281 -9.65 4.65 10.99
CA ALA A 281 -8.55 5.10 10.13
C ALA A 281 -9.07 6.08 9.06
N ALA A 282 -8.33 7.16 8.84
CA ALA A 282 -8.77 8.30 8.01
C ALA A 282 -8.11 8.34 6.63
N ALA A 283 -7.09 7.51 6.40
CA ALA A 283 -6.43 7.27 5.11
C ALA A 283 -5.97 5.81 5.06
N ALA A 284 -5.63 5.31 3.86
CA ALA A 284 -5.10 3.95 3.75
C ALA A 284 -4.04 3.81 2.65
N GLN A 285 -3.16 2.82 2.79
CA GLN A 285 -2.12 2.51 1.80
C GLN A 285 -2.14 1.04 1.39
N LEU A 286 -2.12 0.79 0.08
CA LEU A 286 -1.92 -0.51 -0.53
C LEU A 286 -0.43 -0.70 -0.83
N PHE A 287 0.21 -1.70 -0.20
CA PHE A 287 1.63 -1.99 -0.38
C PHE A 287 1.86 -3.06 -1.44
N ASP A 288 2.35 -2.67 -2.61
CA ASP A 288 2.70 -3.57 -3.72
C ASP A 288 4.22 -3.76 -3.85
N SER A 289 4.83 -4.21 -2.77
CA SER A 289 6.28 -4.27 -2.59
C SER A 289 7.02 -5.09 -3.66
N TRP A 290 6.34 -5.99 -4.36
CA TRP A 290 6.96 -6.90 -5.33
C TRP A 290 6.56 -6.65 -6.78
N ALA A 291 5.65 -5.70 -7.04
CA ALA A 291 5.17 -5.38 -8.39
C ALA A 291 6.28 -4.91 -9.34
N GLY A 292 7.34 -4.29 -8.82
CA GLY A 292 8.49 -3.85 -9.61
C GLY A 292 9.22 -4.97 -10.37
N SER A 293 9.00 -6.23 -10.00
CA SER A 293 9.51 -7.40 -10.75
C SER A 293 8.77 -7.66 -12.07
N LEU A 294 7.66 -6.96 -12.32
CA LEU A 294 6.80 -7.17 -13.48
C LEU A 294 7.07 -6.16 -14.59
N SER A 295 6.85 -6.60 -15.84
CA SER A 295 6.76 -5.65 -16.96
C SER A 295 5.44 -4.87 -16.89
N PRO A 296 5.37 -3.64 -17.47
CA PRO A 296 4.12 -2.88 -17.54
C PRO A 296 2.95 -3.65 -18.17
N ARG A 297 3.23 -4.45 -19.20
CA ARG A 297 2.22 -5.30 -19.83
C ARG A 297 1.68 -6.36 -18.85
N ALA A 298 2.57 -7.10 -18.17
CA ALA A 298 2.16 -8.13 -17.23
C ALA A 298 1.36 -7.53 -16.06
N TYR A 299 1.79 -6.38 -15.55
CA TYR A 299 1.08 -5.66 -14.50
C TYR A 299 -0.33 -5.24 -14.98
N ARG A 300 -0.43 -4.58 -16.12
CA ARG A 300 -1.71 -4.12 -16.69
C ARG A 300 -2.72 -5.26 -16.88
N GLU A 301 -2.26 -6.38 -17.48
CA GLU A 301 -3.16 -7.48 -17.87
C GLU A 301 -3.48 -8.42 -16.72
N ARG A 302 -2.57 -8.61 -15.76
CA ARG A 302 -2.63 -9.70 -14.77
C ARG A 302 -2.61 -9.28 -13.31
N VAL A 303 -2.47 -7.97 -13.02
CA VAL A 303 -2.38 -7.46 -11.65
C VAL A 303 -3.26 -6.23 -11.42
N ALA A 304 -3.20 -5.22 -12.27
CA ALA A 304 -3.93 -3.96 -12.09
C ALA A 304 -5.44 -4.13 -11.85
N PRO A 305 -6.17 -5.05 -12.54
CA PRO A 305 -7.60 -5.26 -12.27
C PRO A 305 -7.89 -5.71 -10.83
N TYR A 306 -6.99 -6.48 -10.23
CA TYR A 306 -7.15 -6.96 -8.85
C TYR A 306 -6.73 -5.92 -7.82
N SER A 307 -5.74 -5.08 -8.14
CA SER A 307 -5.41 -3.90 -7.34
C SER A 307 -6.60 -2.94 -7.30
N ALA A 308 -7.27 -2.73 -8.45
CA ALA A 308 -8.51 -1.96 -8.52
C ALA A 308 -9.62 -2.56 -7.63
N LEU A 309 -9.84 -3.88 -7.73
CA LEU A 309 -10.82 -4.58 -6.89
C LEU A 309 -10.54 -4.42 -5.39
N ALA A 310 -9.27 -4.47 -4.97
CA ALA A 310 -8.89 -4.27 -3.57
C ALA A 310 -9.14 -2.82 -3.11
N LEU A 311 -8.78 -1.84 -3.93
CA LEU A 311 -9.02 -0.43 -3.66
C LEU A 311 -10.50 -0.10 -3.59
N ASP A 312 -11.32 -0.64 -4.51
CA ASP A 312 -12.78 -0.44 -4.52
C ASP A 312 -13.44 -1.04 -3.27
N ALA A 313 -13.02 -2.25 -2.87
CA ALA A 313 -13.52 -2.87 -1.65
C ALA A 313 -13.18 -2.05 -0.39
N ALA A 314 -11.95 -1.50 -0.32
CA ALA A 314 -11.53 -0.60 0.75
C ALA A 314 -12.32 0.71 0.76
N ARG A 315 -12.60 1.29 -0.43
CA ARG A 315 -13.36 2.54 -0.62
C ARG A 315 -14.83 2.42 -0.19
N GLY A 316 -15.38 1.21 -0.21
CA GLY A 316 -16.75 0.94 0.28
C GLY A 316 -16.93 1.18 1.79
N ALA A 317 -15.86 1.36 2.56
CA ALA A 317 -15.91 1.64 3.98
C ALA A 317 -15.86 3.15 4.27
N LEU A 318 -16.73 3.63 5.16
CA LEU A 318 -16.68 5.00 5.67
C LEU A 318 -15.95 5.04 7.01
N SER A 319 -15.01 5.97 7.15
CA SER A 319 -14.36 6.24 8.42
C SER A 319 -15.28 7.02 9.35
N PRO A 320 -15.57 6.54 10.56
CA PRO A 320 -16.35 7.32 11.53
C PRO A 320 -15.63 8.59 11.97
N THR A 321 -14.30 8.65 11.84
CA THR A 321 -13.52 9.85 12.18
C THR A 321 -13.78 10.99 11.21
N THR A 322 -13.97 10.73 9.92
CA THR A 322 -14.16 11.76 8.88
C THR A 322 -15.57 11.80 8.30
N GLY A 323 -16.40 10.76 8.52
CA GLY A 323 -17.68 10.57 7.87
C GLY A 323 -17.58 10.25 6.37
N ARG A 324 -16.39 9.93 5.86
CA ARG A 324 -16.11 9.75 4.42
C ARG A 324 -15.28 8.49 4.18
N ALA A 325 -15.21 8.06 2.91
CA ALA A 325 -14.24 7.07 2.47
C ALA A 325 -12.82 7.61 2.67
N ALA A 326 -11.92 6.72 3.09
CA ALA A 326 -10.51 7.05 3.26
C ALA A 326 -9.83 7.25 1.89
N PRO A 327 -9.01 8.30 1.68
CA PRO A 327 -8.14 8.40 0.51
C PRO A 327 -7.14 7.24 0.52
N LEU A 328 -6.89 6.68 -0.68
CA LEU A 328 -6.11 5.47 -0.89
C LEU A 328 -4.80 5.79 -1.60
N ILE A 329 -3.69 5.42 -0.98
CA ILE A 329 -2.35 5.52 -1.54
C ILE A 329 -1.97 4.15 -2.11
N HIS A 330 -1.44 4.09 -3.34
CA HIS A 330 -0.85 2.88 -3.89
C HIS A 330 0.67 3.04 -3.97
N PHE A 331 1.40 2.21 -3.24
CA PHE A 331 2.85 2.26 -3.16
C PHE A 331 3.49 0.92 -3.54
N GLY A 332 4.60 0.97 -4.27
CA GLY A 332 5.42 -0.21 -4.58
C GLY A 332 6.89 0.15 -4.74
N THR A 333 7.79 -0.83 -4.61
CA THR A 333 9.22 -0.65 -4.83
C THR A 333 9.64 -1.11 -6.22
N GLY A 334 10.51 -0.34 -6.91
CA GLY A 334 10.92 -0.60 -8.30
C GLY A 334 9.79 -0.38 -9.30
N THR A 335 8.78 0.42 -8.95
CA THR A 335 7.55 0.60 -9.72
C THR A 335 7.55 1.82 -10.63
N ALA A 336 8.68 2.48 -10.89
CA ALA A 336 8.78 3.68 -11.71
C ALA A 336 8.01 3.57 -13.05
N ARG A 337 8.08 2.41 -13.73
CA ARG A 337 7.35 2.14 -14.99
C ARG A 337 5.88 1.76 -14.82
N LEU A 338 5.41 1.64 -13.59
CA LEU A 338 4.05 1.20 -13.24
C LEU A 338 3.21 2.31 -12.61
N LEU A 339 3.78 3.47 -12.28
CA LEU A 339 3.11 4.54 -11.53
C LEU A 339 1.77 4.94 -12.17
N GLY A 340 1.74 5.15 -13.48
CA GLY A 340 0.50 5.47 -14.20
C GLY A 340 -0.55 4.36 -14.12
N LEU A 341 -0.13 3.08 -14.17
CA LEU A 341 -1.04 1.93 -14.03
C LEU A 341 -1.57 1.79 -12.60
N MET A 342 -0.74 2.09 -11.60
CA MET A 342 -1.14 2.09 -10.19
C MET A 342 -2.19 3.17 -9.92
N ARG A 343 -2.03 4.38 -10.51
CA ARG A 343 -3.04 5.43 -10.47
C ARG A 343 -4.33 5.00 -11.16
N GLN A 344 -4.24 4.48 -12.39
CA GLN A 344 -5.39 4.01 -13.17
C GLN A 344 -6.15 2.87 -12.49
N ALA A 345 -5.51 2.09 -11.60
CA ALA A 345 -6.17 1.12 -10.76
C ALA A 345 -7.08 1.75 -9.68
N GLY A 346 -7.14 3.08 -9.58
CA GLY A 346 -8.07 3.79 -8.70
C GLY A 346 -7.43 4.41 -7.45
N ALA A 347 -6.10 4.52 -7.37
CA ALA A 347 -5.46 5.21 -6.25
C ALA A 347 -5.72 6.72 -6.28
N ASP A 348 -5.96 7.34 -5.12
CA ASP A 348 -6.12 8.79 -4.97
C ASP A 348 -4.74 9.48 -4.98
N ALA A 349 -3.72 8.80 -4.46
CA ALA A 349 -2.32 9.23 -4.49
C ALA A 349 -1.40 8.06 -4.82
N VAL A 350 -0.23 8.33 -5.38
CA VAL A 350 0.77 7.31 -5.69
C VAL A 350 2.02 7.52 -4.86
N GLY A 351 2.44 6.46 -4.18
CA GLY A 351 3.71 6.42 -3.47
C GLY A 351 4.86 6.06 -4.44
N VAL A 352 5.94 6.81 -4.34
CA VAL A 352 7.13 6.72 -5.20
C VAL A 352 8.29 6.23 -4.36
N ASP A 353 9.06 5.26 -4.86
CA ASP A 353 10.29 4.83 -4.22
C ASP A 353 11.52 5.69 -4.64
N GLU A 354 12.65 5.47 -3.99
CA GLU A 354 13.87 6.26 -4.18
C GLU A 354 14.59 6.02 -5.53
N ARG A 355 14.09 5.14 -6.39
CA ARG A 355 14.77 4.72 -7.63
C ARG A 355 14.39 5.54 -8.86
N ILE A 356 13.67 6.62 -8.67
CA ILE A 356 13.29 7.59 -9.70
C ILE A 356 13.27 8.97 -9.05
N GLU A 357 13.69 9.99 -9.78
CA GLU A 357 13.55 11.37 -9.35
C GLU A 357 12.07 11.72 -9.16
N LEU A 358 11.72 12.41 -8.05
CA LEU A 358 10.33 12.73 -7.74
C LEU A 358 9.68 13.58 -8.84
N GLY A 359 10.44 14.48 -9.46
CA GLY A 359 9.98 15.30 -10.57
C GLY A 359 9.59 14.45 -11.79
N GLU A 360 10.43 13.50 -12.17
CA GLU A 360 10.15 12.56 -13.27
C GLU A 360 8.90 11.71 -12.99
N ALA A 361 8.74 11.25 -11.74
CA ALA A 361 7.56 10.49 -11.33
C ALA A 361 6.27 11.31 -11.45
N ILE A 362 6.30 12.58 -11.05
CA ILE A 362 5.16 13.51 -11.16
C ILE A 362 4.79 13.73 -12.64
N GLU A 363 5.77 13.95 -13.50
CA GLU A 363 5.57 14.10 -14.95
C GLU A 363 4.97 12.82 -15.58
N ALA A 364 5.52 11.66 -15.23
CA ALA A 364 5.01 10.37 -15.70
C ALA A 364 3.55 10.14 -15.29
N LEU A 365 3.17 10.51 -14.07
CA LEU A 365 1.79 10.42 -13.58
C LEU A 365 0.84 11.38 -14.31
N ALA A 366 1.30 12.59 -14.61
CA ALA A 366 0.51 13.58 -15.37
C ALA A 366 0.27 13.13 -16.82
N GLN A 367 1.27 12.49 -17.43
CA GLN A 367 1.17 11.97 -18.80
C GLN A 367 0.30 10.70 -18.90
N ALA A 368 0.28 9.88 -17.84
CA ALA A 368 -0.45 8.61 -17.85
C ALA A 368 -1.97 8.77 -17.87
N ASP A 369 -2.50 9.83 -17.29
CA ASP A 369 -3.94 10.14 -17.26
C ASP A 369 -4.19 11.65 -17.30
N PRO A 370 -4.10 12.27 -18.48
CA PRO A 370 -4.31 13.72 -18.60
C PRO A 370 -5.73 14.17 -18.21
N GLN A 371 -6.72 13.28 -18.30
CA GLN A 371 -8.12 13.59 -18.00
C GLN A 371 -8.42 13.57 -16.49
N ALA A 372 -7.73 12.72 -15.74
CA ALA A 372 -7.89 12.64 -14.29
C ALA A 372 -7.22 13.81 -13.53
N GLY A 373 -6.49 14.69 -14.24
CA GLY A 373 -5.74 15.80 -13.66
C GLY A 373 -4.49 15.35 -12.91
N ALA A 374 -3.84 16.28 -12.22
CA ALA A 374 -2.62 16.03 -11.48
C ALA A 374 -2.84 15.09 -10.28
N CYS A 375 -1.85 14.22 -10.00
CA CYS A 375 -1.91 13.22 -8.94
C CYS A 375 -1.15 13.68 -7.70
N PRO A 376 -1.72 13.62 -6.50
CA PRO A 376 -0.95 13.70 -5.28
C PRO A 376 0.10 12.58 -5.22
N VAL A 377 1.28 12.90 -4.67
CA VAL A 377 2.38 11.94 -4.54
C VAL A 377 2.87 11.83 -3.11
N GLN A 378 3.42 10.67 -2.79
CA GLN A 378 4.10 10.41 -1.52
C GLN A 378 5.51 9.88 -1.80
N GLY A 379 6.49 10.37 -1.09
CA GLY A 379 7.90 9.92 -1.21
C GLY A 379 8.82 11.12 -1.31
N ASN A 380 10.06 10.90 -1.71
CA ASN A 380 10.70 9.61 -1.97
C ASN A 380 12.17 9.65 -1.52
N LEU A 381 12.38 10.14 -0.30
CA LEU A 381 13.74 10.25 0.25
C LEU A 381 14.40 8.86 0.33
N ASP A 382 15.66 8.75 -0.11
CA ASP A 382 16.42 7.50 0.02
C ASP A 382 16.63 7.16 1.50
N PRO A 383 16.20 5.96 1.96
CA PRO A 383 16.44 5.53 3.34
C PRO A 383 17.91 5.49 3.76
N ALA A 384 18.86 5.38 2.83
CA ALA A 384 20.29 5.42 3.11
C ALA A 384 20.74 6.76 3.70
N LEU A 385 20.05 7.84 3.38
CA LEU A 385 20.31 9.19 3.88
C LEU A 385 20.11 9.34 5.40
N LEU A 386 19.31 8.44 6.01
CA LEU A 386 19.15 8.43 7.47
C LEU A 386 20.44 8.10 8.23
N ALA A 387 21.42 7.53 7.55
CA ALA A 387 22.78 7.29 8.09
C ALA A 387 23.81 8.34 7.63
N ALA A 388 23.39 9.30 6.79
CA ALA A 388 24.27 10.34 6.28
C ALA A 388 24.43 11.50 7.29
N PRO A 389 25.51 12.29 7.20
CA PRO A 389 25.64 13.53 7.96
C PRO A 389 24.49 14.49 7.71
N TRP A 390 24.07 15.19 8.77
CA TRP A 390 22.91 16.11 8.71
C TRP A 390 22.92 17.10 7.53
N PRO A 391 24.04 17.75 7.14
CA PRO A 391 24.00 18.66 5.99
C PRO A 391 23.59 18.00 4.68
N ILE A 392 24.02 16.75 4.45
CA ILE A 392 23.67 15.98 3.26
C ILE A 392 22.18 15.60 3.30
N LEU A 393 21.71 15.08 4.44
CA LEU A 393 20.31 14.75 4.62
C LEU A 393 19.40 15.98 4.42
N ALA A 394 19.79 17.14 4.95
CA ALA A 394 19.03 18.38 4.84
C ALA A 394 18.92 18.86 3.38
N GLU A 395 20.02 18.81 2.61
CA GLU A 395 20.06 19.15 1.19
C GLU A 395 19.09 18.28 0.37
N GLU A 396 19.11 16.97 0.60
CA GLU A 396 18.22 16.02 -0.10
C GLU A 396 16.75 16.18 0.30
N VAL A 397 16.47 16.48 1.56
CA VAL A 397 15.12 16.82 2.01
C VAL A 397 14.61 18.08 1.29
N ASP A 398 15.45 19.12 1.18
CA ASP A 398 15.10 20.36 0.48
C ASP A 398 14.86 20.09 -1.02
N ALA A 399 15.66 19.23 -1.66
CA ALA A 399 15.48 18.82 -3.05
C ALA A 399 14.13 18.09 -3.27
N VAL A 400 13.81 17.11 -2.41
CA VAL A 400 12.53 16.38 -2.46
C VAL A 400 11.34 17.32 -2.21
N LEU A 401 11.45 18.25 -1.26
CA LEU A 401 10.42 19.26 -1.01
C LEU A 401 10.24 20.20 -2.20
N ALA A 402 11.32 20.60 -2.86
CA ALA A 402 11.27 21.46 -4.06
C ALA A 402 10.60 20.75 -5.22
N ALA A 403 10.99 19.49 -5.51
CA ALA A 403 10.38 18.66 -6.57
C ALA A 403 8.89 18.41 -6.30
N GLY A 404 8.52 18.13 -5.07
CA GLY A 404 7.14 17.85 -4.66
C GLY A 404 6.18 19.02 -4.87
N ARG A 405 6.69 20.25 -5.03
CA ARG A 405 5.85 21.42 -5.36
C ARG A 405 5.17 21.34 -6.73
N ALA A 406 5.65 20.49 -7.63
CA ALA A 406 5.02 20.26 -8.93
C ALA A 406 3.73 19.42 -8.82
N ALA A 407 3.57 18.61 -7.75
CA ALA A 407 2.34 17.88 -7.50
C ALA A 407 1.26 18.75 -6.87
N PRO A 408 -0.04 18.42 -7.04
CA PRO A 408 -1.14 19.11 -6.38
C PRO A 408 -1.13 18.94 -4.86
N GLY A 409 -0.57 17.82 -4.37
CA GLY A 409 -0.33 17.50 -2.98
C GLY A 409 0.89 16.58 -2.84
N HIS A 410 1.73 16.85 -1.84
CA HIS A 410 2.93 16.06 -1.58
C HIS A 410 2.97 15.64 -0.11
N VAL A 411 3.28 14.37 0.13
CA VAL A 411 3.54 13.78 1.43
C VAL A 411 4.99 13.32 1.46
N VAL A 412 5.82 13.88 2.32
CA VAL A 412 7.20 13.41 2.48
C VAL A 412 7.20 12.05 3.15
N ASN A 413 7.92 11.14 2.56
CA ASN A 413 8.19 9.80 3.10
C ASN A 413 9.53 9.32 2.57
N LEU A 414 10.04 8.24 3.14
CA LEU A 414 11.14 7.50 2.53
C LEU A 414 10.63 6.73 1.30
N GLY A 415 11.50 6.45 0.35
CA GLY A 415 11.22 5.57 -0.78
C GLY A 415 11.08 4.09 -0.38
N HIS A 416 11.43 3.74 0.85
CA HIS A 416 11.24 2.42 1.48
C HIS A 416 11.01 2.60 3.00
N GLY A 417 10.90 1.50 3.74
CA GLY A 417 10.71 1.57 5.20
C GLY A 417 11.99 1.96 5.94
N VAL A 418 11.82 2.62 7.10
CA VAL A 418 12.94 2.95 8.01
C VAL A 418 13.81 1.72 8.28
N PRO A 419 15.14 1.80 8.07
CA PRO A 419 16.05 0.70 8.36
C PRO A 419 16.06 0.36 9.86
N PRO A 420 16.22 -0.93 10.24
CA PRO A 420 16.21 -1.32 11.66
C PRO A 420 17.33 -0.69 12.51
N ALA A 421 18.46 -0.37 11.88
CA ALA A 421 19.64 0.19 12.53
C ALA A 421 19.63 1.72 12.62
N THR A 422 18.56 2.39 12.12
CA THR A 422 18.47 3.86 12.21
C THR A 422 18.39 4.28 13.66
N GLU A 423 19.20 5.27 14.01
CA GLU A 423 19.11 5.95 15.32
C GLU A 423 17.79 6.72 15.43
N ALA A 424 17.18 6.68 16.62
CA ALA A 424 15.82 7.21 16.86
C ALA A 424 15.81 8.57 17.57
#